data_8112e1521ddf6bf5d2d996488ecdef75
#
_entry.id   8112e1521ddf6bf5d2d996488ecdef75
#
_cell.length_a   1.000
_cell.length_b   1.000
_cell.length_c   1.000
_cell.angle_alpha   90.00
_cell.angle_beta   90.00
_cell.angle_gamma   90.00
#
_symmetry.space_group_name_H-M   'P 1'
#
loop_
_entity.id
_entity.type
_entity.pdbx_description
1 polymer ?
#
loop_
_entity_poly.entity_id
_entity_poly.type
_entity_poly.pdbx_seq_one_letter_code
_entity_poly.pdbx_strand_id
1 'polypeptide(L)'
;MCIRDRLIQLGKNMEVVSRARIEIEAMRLMVLRAAKAMDVLGNAEARIWVSAVKAMVPEKCCDIINEAIQMHGAAGISQWYPLADMWHSQRTLRLADGPDEVHHHVVARAEVRNREAAVSAGEGLNYALGGPYAD
;
A
#
# COMPACT_ATOMS: atom_id res chain seq x y z
N MET A 1 1.80 5.11 35.31
CA MET A 1 1.14 5.23 34.00
C MET A 1 -0.28 5.63 34.25
N CYS A 2 -0.68 6.81 33.81
CA CYS A 2 -2.01 7.35 34.13
C CYS A 2 -3.08 6.62 33.32
N ILE A 3 -3.86 5.83 34.02
CA ILE A 3 -4.98 5.06 33.49
C ILE A 3 -6.27 5.92 33.43
N ARG A 4 -6.13 7.23 33.56
CA ARG A 4 -7.25 8.13 33.78
C ARG A 4 -8.07 8.37 32.50
N ASP A 5 -7.43 8.34 31.34
CA ASP A 5 -8.09 8.57 30.05
C ASP A 5 -7.81 7.42 29.09
N ARG A 6 -8.77 7.11 28.22
CA ARG A 6 -8.58 6.11 27.18
C ARG A 6 -7.57 6.65 26.16
N LEU A 7 -6.62 5.83 25.72
CA LEU A 7 -5.61 6.22 24.72
C LEU A 7 -6.21 6.87 23.47
N ILE A 8 -7.39 6.45 23.07
CA ILE A 8 -8.11 7.01 21.94
C ILE A 8 -8.49 8.49 22.12
N GLN A 9 -8.56 8.99 23.35
CA GLN A 9 -8.87 10.39 23.63
C GLN A 9 -7.67 11.32 23.42
N LEU A 10 -6.48 10.77 23.25
CA LEU A 10 -5.30 11.53 22.88
C LEU A 10 -5.33 11.87 21.38
N GLY A 11 -5.31 13.14 21.02
CA GLY A 11 -5.50 13.62 19.66
C GLY A 11 -4.59 12.96 18.61
N LYS A 12 -3.33 12.71 18.96
CA LYS A 12 -2.39 11.99 18.08
C LYS A 12 -2.86 10.56 17.77
N ASN A 13 -3.40 9.84 18.76
CA ASN A 13 -3.88 8.47 18.54
C ASN A 13 -5.12 8.43 17.64
N MET A 14 -5.98 9.42 17.73
CA MET A 14 -7.10 9.56 16.79
C MET A 14 -6.62 9.78 15.37
N GLU A 15 -5.57 10.58 15.16
CA GLU A 15 -4.96 10.78 13.85
C GLU A 15 -4.37 9.47 13.30
N VAL A 16 -3.64 8.71 14.12
CA VAL A 16 -3.08 7.39 13.74
C VAL A 16 -4.19 6.44 13.29
N VAL A 17 -5.28 6.34 14.05
CA VAL A 17 -6.43 5.49 13.70
C VAL A 17 -7.09 5.95 12.39
N SER A 18 -7.25 7.25 12.20
CA SER A 18 -7.80 7.82 10.97
C SER A 18 -6.93 7.50 9.75
N ARG A 19 -5.61 7.72 9.85
CA ARG A 19 -4.66 7.39 8.77
C ARG A 19 -4.69 5.90 8.44
N ALA A 20 -4.65 5.04 9.46
CA ALA A 20 -4.71 3.60 9.27
C ALA A 20 -6.00 3.19 8.52
N ARG A 21 -7.15 3.78 8.88
CA ARG A 21 -8.41 3.50 8.19
C ARG A 21 -8.37 3.91 6.71
N ILE A 22 -7.85 5.08 6.42
CA ILE A 22 -7.71 5.59 5.04
C ILE A 22 -6.78 4.68 4.23
N GLU A 23 -5.62 4.32 4.78
CA GLU A 23 -4.65 3.46 4.10
C GLU A 23 -5.19 2.04 3.87
N ILE A 24 -5.93 1.46 4.82
CA ILE A 24 -6.59 0.16 4.65
C ILE A 24 -7.57 0.19 3.48
N GLU A 25 -8.38 1.22 3.35
CA GLU A 25 -9.31 1.33 2.22
C GLU A 25 -8.57 1.56 0.89
N ALA A 26 -7.52 2.36 0.87
CA ALA A 26 -6.69 2.55 -0.32
C ALA A 26 -6.04 1.23 -0.77
N MET A 27 -5.47 0.46 0.16
CA MET A 27 -4.92 -0.87 -0.11
C MET A 27 -5.98 -1.83 -0.64
N ARG A 28 -7.17 -1.84 -0.03
CA ARG A 28 -8.30 -2.68 -0.47
C ARG A 28 -8.67 -2.39 -1.92
N LEU A 29 -8.83 -1.11 -2.27
CA LEU A 29 -9.16 -0.69 -3.63
C LEU A 29 -8.07 -1.08 -4.64
N MET A 30 -6.80 -0.95 -4.25
CA MET A 30 -5.68 -1.36 -5.10
C MET A 30 -5.69 -2.87 -5.34
N VAL A 31 -5.93 -3.68 -4.31
CA VAL A 31 -6.03 -5.14 -4.44
C VAL A 31 -7.20 -5.52 -5.34
N LEU A 32 -8.37 -4.91 -5.17
CA LEU A 32 -9.52 -5.15 -6.02
C LEU A 32 -9.27 -4.73 -7.48
N ARG A 33 -8.56 -3.63 -7.68
CA ARG A 33 -8.11 -3.20 -9.02
C ARG A 33 -7.22 -4.24 -9.68
N ALA A 34 -6.24 -4.77 -8.94
CA ALA A 34 -5.35 -5.81 -9.45
C ALA A 34 -6.11 -7.10 -9.78
N ALA A 35 -7.00 -7.55 -8.89
CA ALA A 35 -7.83 -8.72 -9.12
C ALA A 35 -8.69 -8.57 -10.37
N LYS A 36 -9.39 -7.44 -10.51
CA LYS A 36 -10.19 -7.15 -11.70
C LYS A 36 -9.34 -7.09 -12.99
N ALA A 37 -8.13 -6.53 -12.89
CA ALA A 37 -7.22 -6.50 -14.04
C ALA A 37 -6.81 -7.92 -14.46
N MET A 38 -6.56 -8.82 -13.52
CA MET A 38 -6.26 -10.23 -13.81
C MET A 38 -7.44 -10.93 -14.50
N ASP A 39 -8.65 -10.70 -14.02
CA ASP A 39 -9.87 -11.31 -14.59
C ASP A 39 -10.18 -10.81 -16.00
N VAL A 40 -9.95 -9.54 -16.27
CA VAL A 40 -10.37 -8.90 -17.54
C VAL A 40 -9.25 -8.88 -18.59
N LEU A 41 -8.01 -8.57 -18.17
CA LEU A 41 -6.88 -8.36 -19.08
C LEU A 41 -5.92 -9.56 -19.13
N GLY A 42 -6.05 -10.49 -18.18
CA GLY A 42 -5.14 -11.61 -18.01
C GLY A 42 -3.84 -11.23 -17.30
N ASN A 43 -3.06 -12.26 -16.96
CA ASN A 43 -1.89 -12.13 -16.08
C ASN A 43 -0.79 -11.22 -16.64
N ALA A 44 -0.57 -11.21 -17.94
CA ALA A 44 0.50 -10.44 -18.57
C ALA A 44 0.27 -8.93 -18.40
N GLU A 45 -0.92 -8.46 -18.73
CA GLU A 45 -1.29 -7.04 -18.63
C GLU A 45 -1.56 -6.60 -17.19
N ALA A 46 -2.08 -7.50 -16.35
CA ALA A 46 -2.31 -7.22 -14.93
C ALA A 46 -1.01 -7.12 -14.11
N ARG A 47 0.13 -7.56 -14.64
CA ARG A 47 1.42 -7.62 -13.92
C ARG A 47 1.81 -6.30 -13.24
N ILE A 48 1.50 -5.17 -13.86
CA ILE A 48 1.79 -3.83 -13.28
C ILE A 48 1.02 -3.64 -11.98
N TRP A 49 -0.27 -3.96 -12.00
CA TRP A 49 -1.15 -3.83 -10.83
C TRP A 49 -0.78 -4.80 -9.72
N VAL A 50 -0.43 -6.03 -10.07
CA VAL A 50 0.07 -7.04 -9.10
C VAL A 50 1.36 -6.55 -8.46
N SER A 51 2.30 -6.01 -9.24
CA SER A 51 3.55 -5.44 -8.72
C SER A 51 3.30 -4.21 -7.84
N ALA A 52 2.37 -3.34 -8.22
CA ALA A 52 2.01 -2.18 -7.40
C ALA A 52 1.42 -2.59 -6.04
N VAL A 53 0.53 -3.59 -6.02
CA VAL A 53 -0.02 -4.17 -4.77
C VAL A 53 1.10 -4.76 -3.91
N LYS A 54 1.99 -5.55 -4.53
CA LYS A 54 3.06 -6.24 -3.81
C LYS A 54 4.08 -5.26 -3.19
N ALA A 55 4.37 -4.14 -3.86
CA ALA A 55 5.23 -3.10 -3.32
C ALA A 55 4.54 -2.31 -2.19
N MET A 56 3.29 -1.92 -2.37
CA MET A 56 2.62 -0.99 -1.48
C MET A 56 2.01 -1.66 -0.24
N VAL A 57 1.30 -2.78 -0.41
CA VAL A 57 0.47 -3.33 0.67
C VAL A 57 1.29 -3.84 1.86
N PRO A 58 2.36 -4.65 1.69
CA PRO A 58 3.15 -5.10 2.82
C PRO A 58 3.87 -3.97 3.55
N GLU A 59 4.33 -2.94 2.83
CA GLU A 59 4.95 -1.77 3.41
C GLU A 59 3.96 -1.02 4.32
N LYS A 60 2.79 -0.67 3.79
CA LYS A 60 1.74 0.03 4.53
C LYS A 60 1.20 -0.77 5.71
N CYS A 61 1.08 -2.08 5.56
CA CYS A 61 0.72 -2.96 6.68
C CYS A 61 1.78 -2.93 7.79
N CYS A 62 3.08 -2.96 7.44
CA CYS A 62 4.16 -2.82 8.43
C CYS A 62 4.04 -1.49 9.19
N ASP A 63 3.80 -0.38 8.49
CA ASP A 63 3.65 0.95 9.10
C ASP A 63 2.47 1.00 10.07
N ILE A 64 1.30 0.51 9.66
CA ILE A 64 0.09 0.48 10.50
C ILE A 64 0.30 -0.39 11.74
N ILE A 65 0.91 -1.57 11.58
CA ILE A 65 1.17 -2.47 12.70
C ILE A 65 2.22 -1.86 13.63
N ASN A 66 3.25 -1.20 13.11
CA ASN A 66 4.25 -0.49 13.92
C ASN A 66 3.60 0.58 14.81
N GLU A 67 2.70 1.40 14.25
CA GLU A 67 1.95 2.38 15.05
C GLU A 67 1.04 1.70 16.10
N ALA A 68 0.44 0.56 15.77
CA ALA A 68 -0.34 -0.21 16.72
C ALA A 68 0.54 -0.74 17.88
N ILE A 69 1.73 -1.26 17.59
CA ILE A 69 2.71 -1.66 18.61
C ILE A 69 3.06 -0.48 19.51
N GLN A 70 3.34 0.68 18.92
CA GLN A 70 3.67 1.88 19.68
C GLN A 70 2.54 2.29 20.65
N MET A 71 1.28 2.22 20.20
CA MET A 71 0.12 2.51 21.03
C MET A 71 -0.06 1.50 22.19
N HIS A 72 0.34 0.26 22.01
CA HIS A 72 0.26 -0.79 23.03
C HIS A 72 1.48 -0.80 23.99
N GLY A 73 2.51 -0.01 23.69
CA GLY A 73 3.75 0.02 24.49
C GLY A 73 4.43 -1.35 24.55
N ALA A 74 5.04 -1.68 25.69
CA ALA A 74 5.74 -2.97 25.87
C ALA A 74 4.85 -4.20 25.63
N ALA A 75 3.55 -4.10 25.87
CA ALA A 75 2.61 -5.19 25.59
C ALA A 75 2.50 -5.47 24.09
N GLY A 76 2.66 -4.45 23.23
CA GLY A 76 2.57 -4.59 21.76
C GLY A 76 3.68 -5.43 21.14
N ILE A 77 4.84 -5.51 21.77
CA ILE A 77 5.97 -6.35 21.34
C ILE A 77 6.05 -7.68 22.09
N SER A 78 5.12 -7.93 23.01
CA SER A 78 5.04 -9.17 23.77
C SER A 78 4.15 -10.20 23.05
N GLN A 79 4.27 -11.45 23.51
CA GLN A 79 3.39 -12.53 23.03
C GLN A 79 1.93 -12.43 23.49
N TRP A 80 1.56 -11.44 24.29
CA TRP A 80 0.18 -11.25 24.74
C TRP A 80 -0.71 -10.66 23.65
N TYR A 81 -0.11 -9.98 22.68
CA TYR A 81 -0.79 -9.46 21.49
C TYR A 81 -0.12 -10.00 20.23
N PRO A 82 -0.85 -10.23 19.16
CA PRO A 82 -0.30 -10.80 17.92
C PRO A 82 0.49 -9.79 17.08
N LEU A 83 0.66 -8.55 17.55
CA LEU A 83 1.18 -7.45 16.74
C LEU A 83 2.61 -7.66 16.27
N ALA A 84 3.49 -8.20 17.14
CA ALA A 84 4.88 -8.47 16.78
C ALA A 84 4.96 -9.54 15.68
N ASP A 85 4.19 -10.62 15.80
CA ASP A 85 4.13 -11.70 14.79
C ASP A 85 3.51 -11.20 13.48
N MET A 86 2.46 -10.38 13.56
CA MET A 86 1.87 -9.74 12.38
C MET A 86 2.89 -8.85 11.66
N TRP A 87 3.64 -8.03 12.39
CA TRP A 87 4.69 -7.19 11.81
C TRP A 87 5.77 -8.02 11.13
N HIS A 88 6.26 -9.06 11.80
CA HIS A 88 7.27 -9.96 11.25
C HIS A 88 6.78 -10.63 9.96
N SER A 89 5.53 -11.11 9.95
CA SER A 89 4.93 -11.73 8.77
C SER A 89 4.82 -10.75 7.59
N GLN A 90 4.34 -9.53 7.84
CA GLN A 90 4.26 -8.51 6.79
C GLN A 90 5.65 -8.06 6.32
N ARG A 91 6.62 -7.97 7.22
CA ARG A 91 8.01 -7.63 6.86
C ARG A 91 8.63 -8.71 5.97
N THR A 92 8.31 -9.99 6.21
CA THR A 92 8.74 -11.11 5.38
C THR A 92 8.19 -11.00 3.96
N LEU A 93 6.93 -10.59 3.80
CA LEU A 93 6.32 -10.39 2.48
C LEU A 93 7.02 -9.31 1.64
N ARG A 94 7.71 -8.36 2.26
CA ARG A 94 8.51 -7.35 1.55
C ARG A 94 9.79 -7.93 0.89
N LEU A 95 10.16 -9.14 1.25
CA LEU A 95 11.34 -9.87 0.74
C LEU A 95 10.95 -11.07 -0.13
N ALA A 96 9.89 -11.78 0.26
CA ALA A 96 9.41 -12.96 -0.42
C ALA A 96 8.86 -12.63 -1.82
N ASP A 97 9.01 -13.59 -2.75
CA ASP A 97 8.52 -13.47 -4.14
C ASP A 97 9.01 -12.22 -4.90
N GLY A 98 10.18 -11.75 -4.55
CA GLY A 98 10.82 -10.54 -5.02
C GLY A 98 10.73 -9.38 -4.02
N PRO A 99 11.86 -8.71 -3.73
CA PRO A 99 11.86 -7.56 -2.83
C PRO A 99 11.12 -6.36 -3.44
N ASP A 100 10.77 -5.41 -2.57
CA ASP A 100 10.00 -4.22 -2.95
C ASP A 100 10.60 -3.50 -4.16
N GLU A 101 11.93 -3.39 -4.24
CA GLU A 101 12.66 -2.70 -5.30
C GLU A 101 12.40 -3.33 -6.69
N VAL A 102 12.27 -4.64 -6.76
CA VAL A 102 11.94 -5.35 -8.02
C VAL A 102 10.55 -4.94 -8.49
N HIS A 103 9.59 -4.88 -7.60
CA HIS A 103 8.21 -4.52 -7.93
C HIS A 103 8.08 -3.03 -8.27
N HIS A 104 8.76 -2.15 -7.55
CA HIS A 104 8.87 -0.73 -7.92
C HIS A 104 9.47 -0.54 -9.30
N HIS A 105 10.52 -1.32 -9.63
CA HIS A 105 11.15 -1.25 -10.95
C HIS A 105 10.18 -1.68 -12.06
N VAL A 106 9.37 -2.73 -11.86
CA VAL A 106 8.35 -3.15 -12.83
C VAL A 106 7.35 -2.04 -13.10
N VAL A 107 6.83 -1.40 -12.05
CA VAL A 107 5.87 -0.29 -12.19
C VAL A 107 6.51 0.91 -12.89
N ALA A 108 7.69 1.32 -12.45
CA ALA A 108 8.40 2.47 -13.01
C ALA A 108 8.71 2.28 -14.51
N ARG A 109 9.23 1.12 -14.90
CA ARG A 109 9.50 0.82 -16.33
C ARG A 109 8.25 0.84 -17.18
N ALA A 110 7.14 0.35 -16.67
CA ALA A 110 5.87 0.37 -17.40
C ALA A 110 5.39 1.81 -17.60
N GLU A 111 5.47 2.65 -16.57
CA GLU A 111 5.07 4.05 -16.64
C GLU A 111 5.92 4.84 -17.62
N VAL A 112 7.26 4.68 -17.57
CA VAL A 112 8.18 5.33 -18.52
C VAL A 112 7.84 4.92 -19.96
N ARG A 113 7.68 3.61 -20.22
CA ARG A 113 7.34 3.10 -21.56
C ARG A 113 6.01 3.65 -22.07
N ASN A 114 4.98 3.70 -21.21
CA ASN A 114 3.68 4.23 -21.58
C ASN A 114 3.78 5.73 -21.91
N ARG A 115 4.60 6.45 -21.16
CA ARG A 115 4.85 7.87 -21.40
C ARG A 115 5.58 8.13 -22.71
N GLU A 116 6.62 7.35 -23.00
CA GLU A 116 7.37 7.43 -24.26
C GLU A 116 6.47 7.14 -25.48
N ALA A 117 5.60 6.13 -25.36
CA ALA A 117 4.64 5.80 -26.39
C ALA A 117 3.63 6.95 -26.62
N ALA A 118 3.09 7.56 -25.58
CA ALA A 118 2.17 8.69 -25.65
C ALA A 118 2.83 9.92 -26.31
N VAL A 119 4.08 10.23 -25.93
CA VAL A 119 4.85 11.32 -26.55
C VAL A 119 5.08 11.05 -28.03
N SER A 120 5.42 9.82 -28.41
CA SER A 120 5.65 9.42 -29.79
C SER A 120 4.37 9.47 -30.64
N ALA A 121 3.22 9.25 -30.01
CA ALA A 121 1.90 9.38 -30.65
C ALA A 121 1.42 10.84 -30.78
N GLY A 122 2.20 11.82 -30.33
CA GLY A 122 1.83 13.24 -30.34
C GLY A 122 0.84 13.64 -29.25
N GLU A 123 0.58 12.74 -28.29
CA GLU A 123 -0.22 13.03 -27.10
C GLU A 123 0.62 13.88 -26.14
N GLY A 124 0.48 15.20 -26.25
CA GLY A 124 1.19 16.15 -25.39
C GLY A 124 0.90 15.94 -23.91
N LEU A 125 1.74 16.58 -23.05
CA LEU A 125 1.56 16.67 -21.60
C LEU A 125 0.28 17.47 -21.23
N ASN A 126 -0.88 17.02 -21.67
CA ASN A 126 -2.14 17.64 -21.27
C ASN A 126 -2.61 17.06 -19.94
N TYR A 127 -1.96 17.48 -18.84
CA TYR A 127 -2.47 17.23 -17.48
C TYR A 127 -3.83 17.92 -17.24
N ALA A 128 -4.24 18.83 -18.14
CA ALA A 128 -5.47 19.60 -17.98
C ALA A 128 -6.72 18.93 -18.56
N LEU A 129 -6.58 17.94 -19.43
CA LEU A 129 -7.72 17.37 -20.14
C LEU A 129 -7.59 15.86 -20.23
N GLY A 130 -8.06 15.19 -19.16
CA GLY A 130 -8.50 13.83 -19.28
C GLY A 130 -7.45 12.82 -19.74
N GLY A 131 -6.86 12.16 -18.77
CA GLY A 131 -6.37 10.80 -19.00
C GLY A 131 -7.52 9.88 -19.36
N PRO A 132 -7.31 8.55 -19.51
CA PRO A 132 -8.31 7.56 -19.91
C PRO A 132 -9.55 7.45 -19.01
N TYR A 133 -9.79 8.44 -18.17
CA TYR A 133 -10.92 8.57 -17.23
C TYR A 133 -11.67 9.90 -17.39
N ALA A 134 -11.54 10.56 -18.54
CA ALA A 134 -12.20 11.85 -18.82
C ALA A 134 -13.60 11.68 -19.43
N ASP A 135 -14.26 10.55 -19.21
CA ASP A 135 -15.66 10.31 -19.52
C ASP A 135 -16.43 9.85 -18.30
#